data_35a05b2e9e291bd58ddbd516173999cb
#
_entry.id   35a05b2e9e291bd58ddbd516173999cb
#
_cell.length_a   1.000
_cell.length_b   1.000
_cell.length_c   1.000
_cell.angle_alpha   90.00
_cell.angle_beta   90.00
_cell.angle_gamma   90.00
#
_symmetry.space_group_name_H-M   'P 1'
#
loop_
_entity.id
_entity.type
_entity.pdbx_description
1 polymer ?
#
loop_
_entity_poly.entity_id
_entity_poly.type
_entity_poly.pdbx_seq_one_letter_code
_entity_poly.pdbx_strand_id
1 'polypeptide(L)'
;KHSILLYMHSMIPIICAAIFAGYYHISRWELATKISAYLEVLAVAFPFLIGIIVGLVVQIENQAGHYQLLLGTIPSRMATYIGKLGFLMICAFGATFLVLGTFAALYRDAPASLYLKAGILLLITMLPIYLIHLFVGMSFGKGASMGLGIAGSLMAALMITGLGDATWKYIPWAWGVRAMDYTI
;
A
#
# COMPACT_ATOMS: atom_id res chain seq x y z
N LYS A 1 -15.91 6.35 -14.57
CA LYS A 1 -15.61 6.08 -13.13
C LYS A 1 -14.37 5.20 -12.92
N HIS A 2 -13.99 4.34 -13.89
CA HIS A 2 -12.75 3.53 -13.77
C HIS A 2 -11.47 4.36 -13.88
N SER A 3 -11.52 5.55 -14.45
CA SER A 3 -10.35 6.42 -14.62
C SER A 3 -9.74 6.87 -13.29
N ILE A 4 -10.53 7.11 -12.24
CA ILE A 4 -10.01 7.61 -10.96
C ILE A 4 -9.08 6.60 -10.26
N LEU A 5 -9.43 5.30 -10.30
CA LEU A 5 -8.58 4.25 -9.74
C LEU A 5 -7.25 4.13 -10.50
N LEU A 6 -7.29 4.24 -11.83
CA LEU A 6 -6.10 4.22 -12.66
C LEU A 6 -5.19 5.42 -12.33
N TYR A 7 -5.76 6.63 -12.23
CA TYR A 7 -5.00 7.84 -11.87
C TYR A 7 -4.37 7.72 -10.48
N MET A 8 -5.08 7.16 -9.51
CA MET A 8 -4.52 6.95 -8.16
C MET A 8 -3.34 5.99 -8.18
N HIS A 9 -3.42 4.90 -8.96
CA HIS A 9 -2.33 3.92 -9.03
C HIS A 9 -1.15 4.34 -9.91
N SER A 10 -1.29 5.37 -10.76
CA SER A 10 -0.21 5.84 -11.63
C SER A 10 0.36 7.19 -11.20
N MET A 11 -0.49 8.20 -11.00
CA MET A 11 -0.02 9.55 -10.71
C MET A 11 0.53 9.72 -9.30
N ILE A 12 -0.15 9.16 -8.28
CA ILE A 12 0.32 9.28 -6.89
C ILE A 12 1.72 8.68 -6.72
N PRO A 13 2.01 7.44 -7.18
CA PRO A 13 3.35 6.87 -7.11
C PRO A 13 4.43 7.74 -7.77
N ILE A 14 4.17 8.25 -8.97
CA ILE A 14 5.13 9.07 -9.71
C ILE A 14 5.42 10.38 -8.98
N ILE A 15 4.37 11.08 -8.54
CA ILE A 15 4.48 12.35 -7.81
C ILE A 15 5.24 12.13 -6.49
N CYS A 16 4.90 11.08 -5.74
CA CYS A 16 5.57 10.74 -4.49
C CYS A 16 7.07 10.50 -4.72
N ALA A 17 7.43 9.66 -5.69
CA ALA A 17 8.82 9.37 -6.03
C ALA A 17 9.59 10.63 -6.46
N ALA A 18 8.98 11.49 -7.28
CA ALA A 18 9.60 12.72 -7.76
C ALA A 18 9.85 13.73 -6.62
N ILE A 19 8.89 13.90 -5.70
CA ILE A 19 9.04 14.79 -4.54
C ILE A 19 10.19 14.31 -3.64
N PHE A 20 10.23 13.01 -3.32
CA PHE A 20 11.30 12.45 -2.49
C PHE A 20 12.66 12.51 -3.18
N ALA A 21 12.74 12.19 -4.46
CA ALA A 21 13.99 12.31 -5.23
C ALA A 21 14.49 13.77 -5.24
N GLY A 22 13.60 14.74 -5.49
CA GLY A 22 13.94 16.18 -5.45
C GLY A 22 14.43 16.63 -4.08
N TYR A 23 13.73 16.23 -3.01
CA TYR A 23 14.15 16.53 -1.64
C TYR A 23 15.53 15.94 -1.31
N TYR A 24 15.78 14.69 -1.70
CA TYR A 24 17.04 14.02 -1.38
C TYR A 24 18.24 14.54 -2.16
N HIS A 25 18.05 15.16 -3.33
CA HIS A 25 19.13 15.87 -4.01
C HIS A 25 19.64 17.09 -3.22
N ILE A 26 18.77 17.71 -2.42
CA ILE A 26 19.12 18.88 -1.60
C ILE A 26 19.57 18.46 -0.19
N SER A 27 19.10 17.33 0.30
CA SER A 27 19.37 16.82 1.64
C SER A 27 20.84 16.41 1.82
N ARG A 28 21.40 16.70 3.00
CA ARG A 28 22.76 16.30 3.41
C ARG A 28 22.82 14.93 4.08
N TRP A 29 21.73 14.18 4.12
CA TRP A 29 21.69 12.85 4.72
C TRP A 29 22.58 11.87 3.95
N GLU A 30 23.09 10.87 4.65
CA GLU A 30 23.79 9.75 4.02
C GLU A 30 22.87 8.92 3.14
N LEU A 31 23.45 8.25 2.15
CA LEU A 31 22.72 7.45 1.16
C LEU A 31 21.79 6.41 1.81
N ALA A 32 22.32 5.62 2.74
CA ALA A 32 21.54 4.59 3.43
C ALA A 32 20.33 5.19 4.15
N THR A 33 20.51 6.29 4.88
CA THR A 33 19.42 6.99 5.58
C THR A 33 18.34 7.51 4.63
N LYS A 34 18.73 8.05 3.45
CA LYS A 34 17.77 8.53 2.44
C LYS A 34 16.89 7.40 1.91
N ILE A 35 17.51 6.25 1.62
CA ILE A 35 16.80 5.11 1.06
C ILE A 35 15.90 4.47 2.13
N SER A 36 16.41 4.28 3.35
CA SER A 36 15.63 3.77 4.48
C SER A 36 14.40 4.63 4.72
N ALA A 37 14.60 5.92 4.91
CA ALA A 37 13.50 6.86 5.14
C ALA A 37 12.45 6.85 4.01
N TYR A 38 12.88 6.75 2.74
CA TYR A 38 11.96 6.63 1.62
C TYR A 38 11.10 5.37 1.69
N LEU A 39 11.73 4.22 1.90
CA LEU A 39 11.06 2.92 1.96
C LEU A 39 10.12 2.83 3.18
N GLU A 40 10.54 3.35 4.33
CA GLU A 40 9.74 3.39 5.55
C GLU A 40 8.51 4.29 5.39
N VAL A 41 8.68 5.49 4.82
CA VAL A 41 7.55 6.41 4.58
C VAL A 41 6.56 5.79 3.59
N LEU A 42 7.03 5.11 2.54
CA LEU A 42 6.13 4.36 1.66
C LEU A 42 5.34 3.30 2.44
N ALA A 43 6.02 2.49 3.26
CA ALA A 43 5.39 1.43 4.03
C ALA A 43 4.36 1.98 5.04
N VAL A 44 4.61 3.15 5.64
CA VAL A 44 3.66 3.86 6.51
C VAL A 44 2.47 4.39 5.73
N ALA A 45 2.68 4.90 4.52
CA ALA A 45 1.61 5.47 3.70
C ALA A 45 0.69 4.41 3.10
N PHE A 46 1.17 3.19 2.88
CA PHE A 46 0.41 2.14 2.19
C PHE A 46 -0.91 1.77 2.86
N PRO A 47 -1.01 1.53 4.18
CA PRO A 47 -2.29 1.23 4.82
C PRO A 47 -3.35 2.30 4.57
N PHE A 48 -2.97 3.57 4.59
CA PHE A 48 -3.86 4.70 4.27
C PHE A 48 -4.35 4.64 2.83
N LEU A 49 -3.43 4.46 1.87
CA LEU A 49 -3.77 4.36 0.46
C LEU A 49 -4.65 3.14 0.17
N ILE A 50 -4.34 1.99 0.78
CA ILE A 50 -5.17 0.77 0.68
C ILE A 50 -6.58 1.05 1.21
N GLY A 51 -6.70 1.72 2.35
CA GLY A 51 -7.99 2.09 2.93
C GLY A 51 -8.85 2.93 1.98
N ILE A 52 -8.25 3.92 1.31
CA ILE A 52 -8.93 4.76 0.32
C ILE A 52 -9.31 3.94 -0.92
N ILE A 53 -8.36 3.19 -1.50
CA ILE A 53 -8.57 2.42 -2.73
C ILE A 53 -9.67 1.38 -2.54
N VAL A 54 -9.56 0.57 -1.48
CA VAL A 54 -10.58 -0.44 -1.16
C VAL A 54 -11.92 0.22 -0.86
N GLY A 55 -11.93 1.33 -0.10
CA GLY A 55 -13.14 2.10 0.18
C GLY A 55 -13.84 2.59 -1.09
N LEU A 56 -13.09 3.08 -2.08
CA LEU A 56 -13.63 3.51 -3.38
C LEU A 56 -14.17 2.32 -4.20
N VAL A 57 -13.45 1.21 -4.22
CA VAL A 57 -13.89 -0.02 -4.90
C VAL A 57 -15.20 -0.52 -4.31
N VAL A 58 -15.29 -0.60 -2.98
CA VAL A 58 -16.52 -0.99 -2.25
C VAL A 58 -17.67 -0.03 -2.55
N GLN A 59 -17.42 1.29 -2.60
CA GLN A 59 -18.45 2.28 -2.93
C GLN A 59 -18.97 2.09 -4.36
N ILE A 60 -18.09 1.84 -5.34
CA ILE A 60 -18.48 1.60 -6.73
C ILE A 60 -19.37 0.36 -6.82
N GLU A 61 -19.04 -0.72 -6.15
CA GLU A 61 -19.82 -1.95 -6.13
C GLU A 61 -21.19 -1.74 -5.45
N ASN A 62 -21.23 -1.03 -4.35
CA ASN A 62 -22.49 -0.73 -3.67
C ASN A 62 -23.42 0.11 -4.56
N GLN A 63 -22.87 1.09 -5.27
CA GLN A 63 -23.64 1.92 -6.21
C GLN A 63 -24.10 1.16 -7.48
N ALA A 64 -23.38 0.10 -7.87
CA ALA A 64 -23.70 -0.70 -9.06
C ALA A 64 -24.82 -1.73 -8.85
N GLY A 65 -25.49 -1.74 -7.72
CA GLY A 65 -26.64 -2.62 -7.45
C GLY A 65 -26.58 -3.33 -6.09
N HIS A 66 -26.07 -2.66 -5.07
CA HIS A 66 -26.01 -3.18 -3.69
C HIS A 66 -25.42 -4.60 -3.60
N TYR A 67 -24.33 -4.86 -4.36
CA TYR A 67 -23.68 -6.17 -4.48
C TYR A 67 -24.54 -7.28 -5.13
N GLN A 68 -25.75 -7.00 -5.61
CA GLN A 68 -26.65 -8.01 -6.19
C GLN A 68 -26.08 -8.67 -7.43
N LEU A 69 -25.47 -7.88 -8.33
CA LEU A 69 -24.78 -8.41 -9.51
C LEU A 69 -23.60 -9.29 -9.12
N LEU A 70 -22.87 -8.91 -8.07
CA LEU A 70 -21.69 -9.59 -7.59
C LEU A 70 -22.03 -10.91 -6.88
N LEU A 71 -23.16 -10.97 -6.18
CA LEU A 71 -23.61 -12.12 -5.40
C LEU A 71 -24.58 -13.03 -6.16
N GLY A 72 -25.22 -12.51 -7.21
CA GLY A 72 -26.24 -13.24 -7.98
C GLY A 72 -25.72 -13.94 -9.24
N THR A 73 -24.63 -13.47 -9.82
CA THR A 73 -24.10 -13.98 -11.10
C THR A 73 -22.93 -14.96 -10.95
N ILE A 74 -22.30 -15.02 -9.78
CA ILE A 74 -21.14 -15.86 -9.54
C ILE A 74 -21.48 -17.00 -8.57
N PRO A 75 -21.06 -18.25 -8.85
CA PRO A 75 -21.45 -19.44 -8.08
C PRO A 75 -21.01 -19.42 -6.62
N SER A 76 -19.97 -18.62 -6.25
CA SER A 76 -19.50 -18.54 -4.88
C SER A 76 -19.06 -17.13 -4.49
N ARG A 77 -19.47 -16.70 -3.28
CA ARG A 77 -19.01 -15.43 -2.68
C ARG A 77 -17.49 -15.37 -2.52
N MET A 78 -16.87 -16.53 -2.26
CA MET A 78 -15.42 -16.65 -2.12
C MET A 78 -14.69 -16.36 -3.43
N ALA A 79 -15.20 -16.86 -4.57
CA ALA A 79 -14.60 -16.58 -5.88
C ALA A 79 -14.63 -15.08 -6.21
N THR A 80 -15.71 -14.40 -5.88
CA THR A 80 -15.84 -12.95 -6.02
C THR A 80 -14.83 -12.20 -5.17
N TYR A 81 -14.69 -12.60 -3.90
CA TYR A 81 -13.75 -11.98 -2.97
C TYR A 81 -12.29 -12.15 -3.44
N ILE A 82 -11.92 -13.37 -3.82
CA ILE A 82 -10.57 -13.70 -4.33
C ILE A 82 -10.28 -12.97 -5.65
N GLY A 83 -11.25 -12.93 -6.57
CA GLY A 83 -11.10 -12.21 -7.84
C GLY A 83 -10.86 -10.71 -7.63
N LYS A 84 -11.58 -10.10 -6.70
CA LYS A 84 -11.40 -8.69 -6.34
C LYS A 84 -10.06 -8.43 -5.66
N LEU A 85 -9.66 -9.30 -4.73
CA LEU A 85 -8.35 -9.26 -4.12
C LEU A 85 -7.24 -9.38 -5.17
N GLY A 86 -7.35 -10.34 -6.09
CA GLY A 86 -6.39 -10.53 -7.18
C GLY A 86 -6.24 -9.29 -8.06
N PHE A 87 -7.35 -8.67 -8.44
CA PHE A 87 -7.34 -7.40 -9.19
C PHE A 87 -6.62 -6.29 -8.42
N LEU A 88 -6.94 -6.12 -7.13
CA LEU A 88 -6.29 -5.12 -6.28
C LEU A 88 -4.79 -5.37 -6.12
N MET A 89 -4.38 -6.64 -5.98
CA MET A 89 -2.96 -7.01 -5.89
C MET A 89 -2.21 -6.76 -7.20
N ILE A 90 -2.82 -6.96 -8.37
CA ILE A 90 -2.22 -6.59 -9.66
C ILE A 90 -2.01 -5.07 -9.74
N CYS A 91 -3.01 -4.27 -9.34
CA CYS A 91 -2.87 -2.81 -9.27
C CYS A 91 -1.78 -2.37 -8.27
N ALA A 92 -1.74 -3.02 -7.10
CA ALA A 92 -0.72 -2.76 -6.09
C ALA A 92 0.70 -3.10 -6.60
N PHE A 93 0.85 -4.22 -7.31
CA PHE A 93 2.09 -4.60 -7.98
C PHE A 93 2.56 -3.49 -8.93
N GLY A 94 1.70 -3.06 -9.85
CA GLY A 94 2.02 -1.99 -10.79
C GLY A 94 2.40 -0.69 -10.09
N ALA A 95 1.63 -0.25 -9.08
CA ALA A 95 1.89 0.97 -8.32
C ALA A 95 3.20 0.90 -7.52
N THR A 96 3.48 -0.24 -6.87
CA THR A 96 4.71 -0.45 -6.08
C THR A 96 5.95 -0.40 -6.97
N PHE A 97 5.94 -1.09 -8.11
CA PHE A 97 7.07 -1.05 -9.04
C PHE A 97 7.19 0.30 -9.76
N LEU A 98 6.08 1.01 -9.95
CA LEU A 98 6.11 2.36 -10.51
C LEU A 98 6.77 3.36 -9.53
N VAL A 99 6.40 3.34 -8.24
CA VAL A 99 6.96 4.25 -7.24
C VAL A 99 8.44 3.97 -6.97
N LEU A 100 8.83 2.70 -6.86
CA LEU A 100 10.22 2.31 -6.64
C LEU A 100 11.06 2.51 -7.91
N GLY A 101 10.54 2.13 -9.08
CA GLY A 101 11.24 2.30 -10.35
C GLY A 101 11.45 3.76 -10.72
N THR A 102 10.47 4.63 -10.50
CA THR A 102 10.62 6.08 -10.72
C THR A 102 11.67 6.66 -9.77
N PHE A 103 11.63 6.31 -8.49
CA PHE A 103 12.64 6.76 -7.53
C PHE A 103 14.04 6.26 -7.91
N ALA A 104 14.18 4.98 -8.25
CA ALA A 104 15.45 4.38 -8.68
C ALA A 104 16.00 5.00 -9.99
N ALA A 105 15.13 5.44 -10.90
CA ALA A 105 15.53 6.12 -12.13
C ALA A 105 16.03 7.55 -11.88
N LEU A 106 15.39 8.24 -10.93
CA LEU A 106 15.75 9.62 -10.56
C LEU A 106 16.91 9.65 -9.55
N TYR A 107 17.05 8.61 -8.73
CA TYR A 107 18.05 8.52 -7.67
C TYR A 107 18.83 7.20 -7.79
N ARG A 108 19.92 7.24 -8.60
CA ARG A 108 20.66 6.05 -9.06
C ARG A 108 21.76 5.56 -8.12
N ASP A 109 21.82 6.08 -6.89
CA ASP A 109 22.94 5.82 -5.97
C ASP A 109 22.85 4.44 -5.26
N ALA A 110 21.76 3.70 -5.44
CA ALA A 110 21.60 2.37 -4.86
C ALA A 110 21.39 1.29 -5.93
N PRO A 111 21.77 0.02 -5.64
CA PRO A 111 21.62 -1.07 -6.59
C PRO A 111 20.12 -1.40 -6.84
N ALA A 112 19.79 -1.72 -8.09
CA ALA A 112 18.43 -2.08 -8.48
C ALA A 112 17.86 -3.30 -7.72
N SER A 113 18.74 -4.22 -7.29
CA SER A 113 18.38 -5.41 -6.50
C SER A 113 17.76 -5.04 -5.14
N LEU A 114 18.18 -3.94 -4.52
CA LEU A 114 17.61 -3.43 -3.28
C LEU A 114 16.15 -3.03 -3.49
N TYR A 115 15.86 -2.25 -4.53
CA TYR A 115 14.49 -1.82 -4.84
C TYR A 115 13.59 -2.99 -5.22
N LEU A 116 14.14 -3.99 -5.94
CA LEU A 116 13.39 -5.21 -6.27
C LEU A 116 13.04 -6.00 -5.00
N LYS A 117 14.00 -6.20 -4.10
CA LYS A 117 13.78 -6.85 -2.80
C LYS A 117 12.74 -6.10 -1.97
N ALA A 118 12.87 -4.79 -1.85
CA ALA A 118 11.92 -3.94 -1.12
C ALA A 118 10.51 -4.06 -1.71
N GLY A 119 10.37 -4.02 -3.04
CA GLY A 119 9.07 -4.15 -3.72
C GLY A 119 8.39 -5.48 -3.45
N ILE A 120 9.11 -6.58 -3.49
CA ILE A 120 8.59 -7.92 -3.18
C ILE A 120 8.14 -7.99 -1.71
N LEU A 121 8.96 -7.52 -0.78
CA LEU A 121 8.62 -7.51 0.65
C LEU A 121 7.40 -6.65 0.94
N LEU A 122 7.29 -5.46 0.35
CA LEU A 122 6.12 -4.60 0.49
C LEU A 122 4.86 -5.31 0.01
N LEU A 123 4.88 -5.95 -1.16
CA LEU A 123 3.72 -6.67 -1.70
C LEU A 123 3.28 -7.83 -0.80
N ILE A 124 4.24 -8.60 -0.27
CA ILE A 124 3.94 -9.71 0.65
C ILE A 124 3.30 -9.19 1.94
N THR A 125 3.86 -8.13 2.51
CA THR A 125 3.36 -7.57 3.78
C THR A 125 2.04 -6.80 3.63
N MET A 126 1.71 -6.35 2.41
CA MET A 126 0.43 -5.68 2.12
C MET A 126 -0.73 -6.64 1.89
N LEU A 127 -0.48 -7.88 1.50
CA LEU A 127 -1.53 -8.85 1.23
C LEU A 127 -2.53 -8.99 2.39
N PRO A 128 -2.11 -9.23 3.66
CA PRO A 128 -3.03 -9.29 4.79
C PRO A 128 -3.78 -7.98 5.02
N ILE A 129 -3.16 -6.83 4.75
CA ILE A 129 -3.81 -5.53 4.90
C ILE A 129 -4.94 -5.39 3.87
N TYR A 130 -4.72 -5.75 2.60
CA TYR A 130 -5.78 -5.77 1.58
C TYR A 130 -6.92 -6.70 1.96
N LEU A 131 -6.62 -7.90 2.51
CA LEU A 131 -7.62 -8.85 2.98
C LEU A 131 -8.50 -8.24 4.08
N ILE A 132 -7.89 -7.65 5.10
CA ILE A 132 -8.61 -7.02 6.22
C ILE A 132 -9.45 -5.83 5.72
N HIS A 133 -8.87 -4.94 4.90
CA HIS A 133 -9.56 -3.77 4.37
C HIS A 133 -10.73 -4.15 3.46
N LEU A 134 -10.56 -5.16 2.61
CA LEU A 134 -11.62 -5.65 1.74
C LEU A 134 -12.78 -6.24 2.56
N PHE A 135 -12.47 -7.04 3.59
CA PHE A 135 -13.47 -7.58 4.51
C PHE A 135 -14.22 -6.46 5.24
N VAL A 136 -13.50 -5.54 5.87
CA VAL A 136 -14.09 -4.41 6.61
C VAL A 136 -14.88 -3.49 5.68
N GLY A 137 -14.35 -3.19 4.51
CA GLY A 137 -15.02 -2.35 3.52
C GLY A 137 -16.33 -2.96 3.00
N MET A 138 -16.33 -4.25 2.69
CA MET A 138 -17.53 -4.94 2.22
C MET A 138 -18.58 -5.10 3.35
N SER A 139 -18.16 -5.26 4.60
CA SER A 139 -19.05 -5.46 5.75
C SER A 139 -19.61 -4.15 6.31
N PHE A 140 -18.79 -3.10 6.39
CA PHE A 140 -19.10 -1.85 7.09
C PHE A 140 -19.04 -0.60 6.18
N GLY A 141 -18.69 -0.78 4.92
CA GLY A 141 -18.69 0.27 3.91
C GLY A 141 -17.37 1.06 3.81
N LYS A 142 -17.36 2.02 2.87
CA LYS A 142 -16.20 2.86 2.52
C LYS A 142 -15.54 3.53 3.73
N GLY A 143 -16.35 4.15 4.59
CA GLY A 143 -15.85 4.92 5.73
C GLY A 143 -15.05 4.07 6.71
N ALA A 144 -15.49 2.83 6.97
CA ALA A 144 -14.80 1.89 7.84
C ALA A 144 -13.42 1.48 7.28
N SER A 145 -13.33 1.19 5.97
CA SER A 145 -12.05 0.91 5.32
C SER A 145 -11.09 2.10 5.39
N MET A 146 -11.59 3.32 5.14
CA MET A 146 -10.75 4.54 5.20
C MET A 146 -10.27 4.82 6.63
N GLY A 147 -11.17 4.73 7.62
CA GLY A 147 -10.83 4.90 9.04
C GLY A 147 -9.78 3.90 9.52
N LEU A 148 -9.95 2.64 9.12
CA LEU A 148 -8.96 1.59 9.40
C LEU A 148 -7.61 1.87 8.74
N GLY A 149 -7.59 2.44 7.53
CA GLY A 149 -6.37 2.85 6.83
C GLY A 149 -5.62 3.95 7.57
N ILE A 150 -6.33 4.97 8.07
CA ILE A 150 -5.74 6.03 8.89
C ILE A 150 -5.14 5.44 10.17
N ALA A 151 -5.91 4.65 10.91
CA ALA A 151 -5.45 4.00 12.14
C ALA A 151 -4.25 3.08 11.88
N GLY A 152 -4.29 2.32 10.77
CA GLY A 152 -3.21 1.42 10.37
C GLY A 152 -1.91 2.16 10.03
N SER A 153 -1.98 3.30 9.33
CA SER A 153 -0.80 4.13 9.05
C SER A 153 -0.20 4.75 10.31
N LEU A 154 -1.05 5.23 11.23
CA LEU A 154 -0.58 5.73 12.53
C LEU A 154 0.10 4.61 13.33
N MET A 155 -0.49 3.42 13.33
CA MET A 155 0.09 2.24 13.98
C MET A 155 1.43 1.86 13.35
N ALA A 156 1.53 1.83 12.00
CA ALA A 156 2.78 1.56 11.30
C ALA A 156 3.87 2.58 11.68
N ALA A 157 3.54 3.87 11.75
CA ALA A 157 4.47 4.93 12.16
C ALA A 157 4.95 4.77 13.62
N LEU A 158 4.05 4.38 14.53
CA LEU A 158 4.44 4.10 15.92
C LEU A 158 5.36 2.89 16.04
N MET A 159 5.15 1.88 15.21
CA MET A 159 5.89 0.61 15.26
C MET A 159 7.31 0.70 14.65
N ILE A 160 7.70 1.79 14.00
CA ILE A 160 9.11 2.09 13.67
C ILE A 160 9.92 2.40 14.94
N THR A 161 9.29 3.01 15.93
CA THR A 161 9.95 3.42 17.16
C THR A 161 10.19 2.24 18.10
N GLY A 162 10.96 2.45 19.18
CA GLY A 162 11.21 1.44 20.21
C GLY A 162 9.94 0.84 20.83
N LEU A 163 8.78 1.51 20.72
CA LEU A 163 7.48 0.94 21.13
C LEU A 163 7.11 -0.31 20.31
N GLY A 164 7.60 -0.41 19.08
CA GLY A 164 7.34 -1.55 18.21
C GLY A 164 8.20 -2.78 18.47
N ASP A 165 9.37 -2.66 19.10
CA ASP A 165 10.39 -3.71 19.11
C ASP A 165 9.92 -5.08 19.64
N ALA A 166 9.05 -5.10 20.64
CA ALA A 166 8.50 -6.34 21.19
C ALA A 166 7.16 -6.77 20.54
N THR A 167 6.42 -5.87 19.91
CA THR A 167 4.99 -6.04 19.56
C THR A 167 4.70 -6.07 18.07
N TRP A 168 5.57 -5.54 17.23
CA TRP A 168 5.34 -5.40 15.78
C TRP A 168 4.93 -6.69 15.06
N LYS A 169 5.41 -7.85 15.54
CA LYS A 169 5.14 -9.17 14.95
C LYS A 169 3.64 -9.52 14.94
N TYR A 170 2.90 -9.01 15.89
CA TYR A 170 1.47 -9.26 16.05
C TYR A 170 0.59 -8.23 15.34
N ILE A 171 1.19 -7.20 14.74
CA ILE A 171 0.49 -6.06 14.15
C ILE A 171 0.73 -6.05 12.64
N PRO A 172 -0.23 -6.50 11.80
CA PRO A 172 -0.03 -6.60 10.35
C PRO A 172 0.41 -5.29 9.70
N TRP A 173 -0.08 -4.14 10.17
CA TRP A 173 0.30 -2.82 9.65
C TRP A 173 1.78 -2.46 9.90
N ALA A 174 2.40 -3.07 10.90
CA ALA A 174 3.80 -2.87 11.21
C ALA A 174 4.76 -3.71 10.33
N TRP A 175 4.26 -4.78 9.70
CA TRP A 175 5.11 -5.70 8.95
C TRP A 175 5.81 -5.02 7.76
N GLY A 176 5.10 -4.17 7.03
CA GLY A 176 5.68 -3.44 5.90
C GLY A 176 6.81 -2.53 6.32
N VAL A 177 6.60 -1.70 7.33
CA VAL A 177 7.60 -0.73 7.78
C VAL A 177 8.81 -1.40 8.41
N ARG A 178 8.62 -2.45 9.21
CA ARG A 178 9.74 -3.22 9.77
C ARG A 178 10.49 -4.02 8.70
N ALA A 179 9.81 -4.54 7.69
CA ALA A 179 10.49 -5.18 6.57
C ALA A 179 11.38 -4.19 5.80
N MET A 180 10.98 -2.92 5.69
CA MET A 180 11.81 -1.87 5.06
C MET A 180 13.00 -1.49 5.92
N ASP A 181 12.83 -1.34 7.22
CA ASP A 181 13.89 -1.10 8.20
C ASP A 181 15.02 -2.18 8.12
N TYR A 182 14.64 -3.45 7.96
CA TYR A 182 15.59 -4.57 7.81
C TYR A 182 16.11 -4.79 6.38
N THR A 183 15.72 -3.98 5.41
CA THR A 183 16.13 -4.17 4.00
C THR A 183 17.49 -3.54 3.72
N ILE A 184 17.88 -2.55 4.48
CA ILE A 184 19.14 -1.80 4.42
C ILE A 184 20.02 -2.19 5.56
#